data_e851844c69b72d938acfe580f32866bb
#
_entry.id   e851844c69b72d938acfe580f32866bb
#
_cell.length_a   1.000
_cell.length_b   1.000
_cell.length_c   1.000
_cell.angle_alpha   90.00
_cell.angle_beta   90.00
_cell.angle_gamma   90.00
#
_symmetry.space_group_name_H-M   'P 1'
#
loop_
_entity.id
_entity.type
_entity.pdbx_description
1 polymer ?
#
loop_
_entity_poly.entity_id
_entity_poly.type
_entity_poly.pdbx_seq_one_letter_code
_entity_poly.pdbx_strand_id
1 'polypeptide(L)'
;MSDSDAVMPNVFAPDDIVWHETDLGQNFWISDELVGTDYSTLFRAQLTKFGPGGGSPLHHHTYNHAFYFLSGTSRVQMGDRIWDTKPGTFVKVPAHLEQSVTNSGAEDLIFLVIYGPPHVATD
;
A
#
# COMPACT_ATOMS: atom_id res chain seq x y z
N MET A 1 10.49 29.58 -10.81
CA MET A 1 9.89 28.37 -10.26
C MET A 1 8.41 28.60 -10.03
N SER A 2 7.66 27.63 -10.37
CA SER A 2 6.22 27.68 -10.21
C SER A 2 5.84 27.33 -8.76
N ASP A 3 4.81 27.99 -8.23
CA ASP A 3 4.28 27.67 -6.91
C ASP A 3 3.76 26.24 -6.81
N SER A 4 3.40 25.63 -7.94
CA SER A 4 2.95 24.25 -7.95
C SER A 4 4.02 23.27 -7.47
N ASP A 5 5.28 23.63 -7.61
CA ASP A 5 6.38 22.79 -7.15
C ASP A 5 6.43 22.70 -5.63
N ALA A 6 5.97 23.73 -4.95
CA ALA A 6 5.95 23.74 -3.50
C ALA A 6 4.69 23.10 -2.94
N VAL A 7 3.66 22.90 -3.75
CA VAL A 7 2.37 22.40 -3.30
C VAL A 7 2.29 20.89 -3.47
N MET A 8 2.51 20.41 -4.69
CA MET A 8 2.32 18.99 -4.99
C MET A 8 3.19 18.61 -6.16
N PRO A 9 4.17 17.78 -5.96
CA PRO A 9 4.94 17.27 -7.09
C PRO A 9 4.09 16.34 -7.93
N ASN A 10 4.27 16.41 -9.23
CA ASN A 10 3.61 15.52 -10.17
C ASN A 10 4.49 14.34 -10.57
N VAL A 11 5.75 14.37 -10.20
CA VAL A 11 6.72 13.32 -10.51
C VAL A 11 7.46 12.99 -9.22
N PHE A 12 7.47 11.71 -8.86
CA PHE A 12 8.19 11.22 -7.69
C PHE A 12 9.28 10.28 -8.17
N ALA A 13 10.52 10.71 -8.07
CA ALA A 13 11.63 9.78 -8.21
C ALA A 13 11.71 8.90 -6.95
N PRO A 14 12.40 7.76 -7.02
CA PRO A 14 12.47 6.89 -5.83
C PRO A 14 13.00 7.62 -4.58
N ASP A 15 13.92 8.53 -4.74
CA ASP A 15 14.48 9.26 -3.60
C ASP A 15 13.55 10.34 -3.06
N ASP A 16 12.48 10.66 -3.78
CA ASP A 16 11.49 11.64 -3.33
C ASP A 16 10.46 11.04 -2.40
N ILE A 17 10.41 9.72 -2.30
CA ILE A 17 9.43 9.04 -1.47
C ILE A 17 9.81 9.22 0.00
N VAL A 18 8.88 9.77 0.77
CA VAL A 18 9.06 9.96 2.21
C VAL A 18 8.36 8.81 2.92
N TRP A 19 9.12 8.07 3.72
CA TRP A 19 8.62 6.90 4.43
C TRP A 19 8.35 7.22 5.89
N HIS A 20 7.24 6.72 6.41
CA HIS A 20 6.85 6.87 7.80
C HIS A 20 6.65 5.50 8.42
N GLU A 21 7.33 5.25 9.52
CA GLU A 21 7.14 4.01 10.26
C GLU A 21 5.77 4.03 10.93
N THR A 22 5.11 2.86 10.96
CA THR A 22 3.80 2.73 11.59
C THR A 22 3.83 1.59 12.60
N ASP A 23 2.82 1.58 13.46
CA ASP A 23 2.59 0.48 14.39
C ASP A 23 1.42 -0.41 13.94
N LEU A 24 1.04 -0.33 12.66
CA LEU A 24 -0.06 -1.12 12.11
C LEU A 24 0.30 -2.59 11.92
N GLY A 25 1.56 -2.91 11.99
CA GLY A 25 2.07 -4.27 11.87
C GLY A 25 3.53 -4.31 12.30
N GLN A 26 4.27 -5.30 11.80
CA GLN A 26 5.68 -5.48 12.10
C GLN A 26 6.52 -4.90 10.99
N ASN A 27 7.52 -4.07 11.33
CA ASN A 27 8.45 -3.48 10.37
C ASN A 27 7.70 -2.90 9.16
N PHE A 28 6.75 -2.05 9.43
CA PHE A 28 5.70 -1.62 8.51
C PHE A 28 5.84 -0.11 8.29
N TRP A 29 6.08 0.28 7.04
CA TRP A 29 6.30 1.67 6.64
C TRP A 29 5.33 2.03 5.54
N ILE A 30 4.84 3.28 5.54
CA ILE A 30 3.99 3.80 4.46
C ILE A 30 4.58 5.10 3.96
N SER A 31 4.35 5.38 2.69
CA SER A 31 4.72 6.68 2.12
C SER A 31 3.61 7.70 2.40
N ASP A 32 3.94 8.97 2.17
CA ASP A 32 2.89 9.96 1.99
C ASP A 32 2.00 9.54 0.84
N GLU A 33 0.76 10.00 0.84
CA GLU A 33 -0.15 9.72 -0.27
C GLU A 33 0.42 10.32 -1.55
N LEU A 34 0.60 9.48 -2.57
CA LEU A 34 1.02 9.93 -3.89
C LEU A 34 -0.17 10.49 -4.65
N VAL A 35 -1.34 9.94 -4.42
CA VAL A 35 -2.61 10.48 -4.89
C VAL A 35 -3.47 10.67 -3.64
N GLY A 36 -3.74 11.90 -3.31
CA GLY A 36 -4.59 12.27 -2.20
C GLY A 36 -5.80 13.05 -2.69
N THR A 37 -6.58 13.58 -1.75
CA THR A 37 -7.82 14.28 -2.08
C THR A 37 -7.58 15.61 -2.78
N ASP A 38 -6.38 16.14 -2.71
CA ASP A 38 -6.00 17.35 -3.43
C ASP A 38 -5.83 17.12 -4.94
N TYR A 39 -5.72 15.86 -5.34
CA TYR A 39 -5.59 15.49 -6.74
C TYR A 39 -6.83 14.77 -7.26
N SER A 40 -7.40 13.86 -6.49
CA SER A 40 -8.53 13.07 -6.92
C SER A 40 -9.44 12.74 -5.75
N THR A 41 -10.75 12.75 -5.99
CA THR A 41 -11.73 12.25 -5.04
C THR A 41 -12.19 10.84 -5.39
N LEU A 42 -11.63 10.24 -6.44
CA LEU A 42 -12.06 8.94 -6.94
C LEU A 42 -11.22 7.80 -6.39
N PHE A 43 -9.95 8.06 -6.06
CA PHE A 43 -9.07 7.03 -5.51
C PHE A 43 -7.90 7.67 -4.80
N ARG A 44 -7.22 6.86 -4.00
CA ARG A 44 -5.96 7.22 -3.35
C ARG A 44 -4.91 6.19 -3.70
N ALA A 45 -3.65 6.60 -3.63
CA ALA A 45 -2.52 5.70 -3.87
C ALA A 45 -1.37 6.09 -2.98
N GLN A 46 -0.71 5.08 -2.41
CA GLN A 46 0.51 5.25 -1.64
C GLN A 46 1.32 3.97 -1.70
N LEU A 47 2.56 4.06 -1.28
CA LEU A 47 3.43 2.90 -1.21
C LEU A 47 3.46 2.34 0.21
N THR A 48 3.57 1.03 0.30
CA THR A 48 3.81 0.33 1.56
C THR A 48 5.13 -0.41 1.45
N LYS A 49 5.88 -0.42 2.54
CA LYS A 49 7.14 -1.15 2.63
C LYS A 49 7.13 -1.97 3.91
N PHE A 50 7.45 -3.24 3.79
CA PHE A 50 7.74 -4.10 4.94
C PHE A 50 9.20 -4.50 4.86
N GLY A 51 9.96 -4.27 5.92
CA GLY A 51 11.28 -4.85 6.03
C GLY A 51 11.21 -6.36 6.20
N PRO A 52 12.35 -7.04 6.16
CA PRO A 52 12.36 -8.50 6.32
C PRO A 52 11.65 -8.94 7.59
N GLY A 53 10.81 -9.95 7.47
CA GLY A 53 9.98 -10.44 8.56
C GLY A 53 8.79 -9.57 8.90
N GLY A 54 8.64 -8.44 8.21
CA GLY A 54 7.54 -7.53 8.48
C GLY A 54 6.25 -7.92 7.80
N GLY A 55 5.17 -7.26 8.18
CA GLY A 55 3.89 -7.53 7.58
C GLY A 55 2.74 -6.94 8.38
N SER A 56 1.55 -7.15 7.87
CA SER A 56 0.32 -6.73 8.51
C SER A 56 -0.39 -7.92 9.16
N PRO A 57 -1.13 -7.69 10.25
CA PRO A 57 -2.00 -8.74 10.77
C PRO A 57 -3.15 -9.01 9.82
N LEU A 58 -3.85 -10.11 10.05
CA LEU A 58 -5.06 -10.42 9.32
C LEU A 58 -6.12 -9.37 9.72
N HIS A 59 -6.66 -8.67 8.73
CA HIS A 59 -7.62 -7.59 8.97
C HIS A 59 -8.46 -7.37 7.71
N HIS A 60 -9.48 -6.54 7.82
CA HIS A 60 -10.32 -6.20 6.67
C HIS A 60 -10.63 -4.71 6.67
N HIS A 61 -11.04 -4.24 5.51
CA HIS A 61 -11.48 -2.86 5.33
C HIS A 61 -12.89 -2.85 4.76
N THR A 62 -13.56 -1.72 4.92
CA THR A 62 -14.92 -1.53 4.41
C THR A 62 -14.93 -1.05 2.96
N TYR A 63 -13.77 -0.96 2.33
CA TYR A 63 -13.63 -0.51 0.95
C TYR A 63 -12.76 -1.49 0.18
N ASN A 64 -12.88 -1.48 -1.15
CA ASN A 64 -12.02 -2.26 -2.02
C ASN A 64 -10.64 -1.62 -2.10
N HIS A 65 -9.62 -2.45 -2.18
CA HIS A 65 -8.28 -1.94 -2.47
C HIS A 65 -7.51 -2.99 -3.28
N ALA A 66 -6.38 -2.55 -3.80
CA ALA A 66 -5.55 -3.40 -4.64
C ALA A 66 -4.08 -3.12 -4.36
N PHE A 67 -3.26 -4.14 -4.61
CA PHE A 67 -1.82 -4.05 -4.45
C PHE A 67 -1.13 -4.39 -5.76
N TYR A 68 -0.09 -3.63 -6.09
CA TYR A 68 0.81 -4.00 -7.17
C TYR A 68 2.22 -4.11 -6.59
N PHE A 69 2.79 -5.29 -6.64
CA PHE A 69 4.07 -5.56 -5.99
C PHE A 69 5.22 -5.11 -6.90
N LEU A 70 6.08 -4.26 -6.35
CA LEU A 70 7.17 -3.62 -7.10
C LEU A 70 8.50 -4.28 -6.85
N SER A 71 8.79 -4.69 -5.61
CA SER A 71 10.05 -5.34 -5.27
C SER A 71 9.85 -6.26 -4.09
N GLY A 72 10.73 -7.25 -3.97
CA GLY A 72 10.65 -8.23 -2.91
C GLY A 72 9.64 -9.32 -3.20
N THR A 73 9.51 -10.25 -2.26
CA THR A 73 8.55 -11.35 -2.34
C THR A 73 7.67 -11.34 -1.11
N SER A 74 6.44 -11.79 -1.26
CA SER A 74 5.49 -11.77 -0.15
C SER A 74 4.63 -13.02 -0.15
N ARG A 75 3.97 -13.20 0.99
CA ARG A 75 2.88 -14.15 1.15
C ARG A 75 1.63 -13.35 1.46
N VAL A 76 0.60 -13.52 0.63
CA VAL A 76 -0.68 -12.84 0.78
C VAL A 76 -1.71 -13.87 1.19
N GLN A 77 -2.41 -13.59 2.28
CA GLN A 77 -3.53 -14.41 2.71
C GLN A 77 -4.82 -13.62 2.47
N MET A 78 -5.80 -14.25 1.85
CA MET A 78 -7.15 -13.70 1.72
C MET A 78 -8.14 -14.78 2.12
N GLY A 79 -8.91 -14.52 3.18
CA GLY A 79 -9.73 -15.55 3.79
C GLY A 79 -8.84 -16.70 4.28
N ASP A 80 -9.11 -17.90 3.81
CA ASP A 80 -8.34 -19.09 4.17
C ASP A 80 -7.36 -19.52 3.07
N ARG A 81 -7.15 -18.70 2.06
CA ARG A 81 -6.25 -19.01 0.94
C ARG A 81 -5.00 -18.16 1.01
N ILE A 82 -3.89 -18.74 0.56
CA ILE A 82 -2.56 -18.12 0.61
C ILE A 82 -1.93 -18.17 -0.77
N TRP A 83 -1.31 -17.07 -1.17
CA TRP A 83 -0.55 -16.95 -2.41
C TRP A 83 0.83 -16.41 -2.11
N ASP A 84 1.82 -16.91 -2.85
CA ASP A 84 3.15 -16.30 -2.87
C ASP A 84 3.17 -15.30 -4.02
N THR A 85 3.81 -14.14 -3.79
CA THR A 85 3.90 -13.09 -4.80
C THR A 85 5.35 -12.74 -5.11
N LYS A 86 5.55 -12.18 -6.27
CA LYS A 86 6.84 -11.66 -6.74
C LYS A 86 6.59 -10.32 -7.43
N PRO A 87 7.65 -9.57 -7.76
CA PRO A 87 7.44 -8.30 -8.46
C PRO A 87 6.60 -8.48 -9.73
N GLY A 88 5.66 -7.57 -9.93
CA GLY A 88 4.72 -7.63 -11.03
C GLY A 88 3.40 -8.33 -10.72
N THR A 89 3.26 -8.91 -9.54
CA THR A 89 1.99 -9.53 -9.12
C THR A 89 0.99 -8.44 -8.75
N PHE A 90 -0.25 -8.60 -9.20
CA PHE A 90 -1.35 -7.70 -8.86
C PHE A 90 -2.39 -8.45 -8.03
N VAL A 91 -2.85 -7.84 -6.95
CA VAL A 91 -3.82 -8.45 -6.02
C VAL A 91 -4.97 -7.49 -5.82
N LYS A 92 -6.19 -7.98 -6.00
CA LYS A 92 -7.40 -7.22 -5.67
C LYS A 92 -7.97 -7.77 -4.37
N VAL A 93 -8.27 -6.88 -3.44
CA VAL A 93 -8.85 -7.27 -2.15
C VAL A 93 -10.24 -6.63 -2.05
N PRO A 94 -11.29 -7.44 -2.14
CA PRO A 94 -12.65 -6.92 -1.97
C PRO A 94 -12.88 -6.41 -0.55
N ALA A 95 -13.78 -5.44 -0.44
CA ALA A 95 -14.21 -4.94 0.86
C ALA A 95 -14.68 -6.10 1.73
N HIS A 96 -14.41 -6.00 3.02
CA HIS A 96 -14.82 -6.94 4.08
C HIS A 96 -14.10 -8.29 4.07
N LEU A 97 -13.29 -8.59 3.06
CA LEU A 97 -12.53 -9.83 3.04
C LEU A 97 -11.27 -9.67 3.90
N GLU A 98 -11.08 -10.57 4.85
CA GLU A 98 -9.87 -10.55 5.67
C GLU A 98 -8.65 -10.86 4.83
N GLN A 99 -7.59 -10.10 5.07
CA GLN A 99 -6.34 -10.27 4.32
C GLN A 99 -5.15 -9.89 5.18
N SER A 100 -4.01 -10.42 4.80
CA SER A 100 -2.72 -10.03 5.37
C SER A 100 -1.64 -10.16 4.31
N VAL A 101 -0.58 -9.37 4.49
CA VAL A 101 0.61 -9.44 3.63
C VAL A 101 1.81 -9.58 4.54
N THR A 102 2.70 -10.51 4.22
CA THR A 102 3.92 -10.74 4.96
C THR A 102 5.10 -10.74 4.00
N ASN A 103 6.18 -10.06 4.39
CA ASN A 103 7.43 -10.12 3.64
C ASN A 103 8.04 -11.50 3.86
N SER A 104 8.12 -12.30 2.81
CA SER A 104 8.65 -13.65 2.86
C SER A 104 10.10 -13.74 2.42
N GLY A 105 10.71 -12.62 2.04
CA GLY A 105 12.08 -12.58 1.51
C GLY A 105 13.07 -11.95 2.47
N ALA A 106 14.28 -11.77 1.99
CA ALA A 106 15.38 -11.19 2.76
C ALA A 106 15.57 -9.70 2.48
N GLU A 107 14.86 -9.15 1.51
CA GLU A 107 14.92 -7.74 1.12
C GLU A 107 13.63 -7.04 1.46
N ASP A 108 13.62 -5.72 1.36
CA ASP A 108 12.40 -4.95 1.58
C ASP A 108 11.34 -5.34 0.55
N LEU A 109 10.12 -5.51 1.02
CA LEU A 109 8.95 -5.68 0.18
C LEU A 109 8.33 -4.32 -0.03
N ILE A 110 8.15 -3.91 -1.28
CA ILE A 110 7.52 -2.62 -1.60
C ILE A 110 6.38 -2.88 -2.57
N PHE A 111 5.22 -2.31 -2.26
CA PHE A 111 4.07 -2.44 -3.14
C PHE A 111 3.24 -1.17 -3.15
N LEU A 112 2.61 -0.93 -4.29
CA LEU A 112 1.67 0.17 -4.47
C LEU A 112 0.32 -0.27 -3.95
N VAL A 113 -0.30 0.57 -3.12
CA VAL A 113 -1.65 0.35 -2.61
C VAL A 113 -2.55 1.38 -3.27
N ILE A 114 -3.61 0.89 -3.92
CA ILE A 114 -4.64 1.73 -4.52
C ILE A 114 -5.95 1.37 -3.83
N TYR A 115 -6.69 2.38 -3.39
CA TYR A 115 -7.99 2.14 -2.79
C TYR A 115 -8.99 3.19 -3.27
N GLY A 116 -10.25 2.83 -3.17
CA GLY A 116 -11.36 3.59 -3.74
C GLY A 116 -11.54 4.95 -3.11
N PRO A 117 -12.65 5.58 -3.35
CA PRO A 117 -12.89 6.93 -2.82
C PRO A 117 -12.63 6.98 -1.35
N PRO A 118 -12.27 8.15 -0.82
CA PRO A 118 -12.15 8.30 0.62
C PRO A 118 -13.38 7.73 1.30
N HIS A 119 -13.13 7.03 2.41
CA HIS A 119 -14.19 6.37 3.16
C HIS A 119 -15.28 7.37 3.52
N VAL A 120 -16.51 6.96 3.32
CA VAL A 120 -17.65 7.75 3.78
C VAL A 120 -18.16 7.17 5.11
N ALA A 121 -18.71 8.05 5.93
CA ALA A 121 -19.03 7.71 7.31
C ALA A 121 -20.08 6.61 7.45
N THR A 122 -20.79 6.31 6.40
CA THR A 122 -21.81 5.27 6.42
C THR A 122 -21.25 3.85 6.34
N ASP A 123 -20.02 3.70 6.00
CA ASP A 123 -19.41 2.36 5.84
C ASP A 123 -19.12 1.70 7.17
#